data_1b43d6591dbd093e0e7698d519f5cebf
#
_entry.id   1b43d6591dbd093e0e7698d519f5cebf
#
_cell.length_a   1.000
_cell.length_b   1.000
_cell.length_c   1.000
_cell.angle_alpha   90.00
_cell.angle_beta   90.00
_cell.angle_gamma   90.00
#
_symmetry.space_group_name_H-M   'P 1'
#
loop_
_entity.id
_entity.type
_entity.pdbx_description
1 polymer ?
#
loop_
_entity_poly.entity_id
_entity_poly.type
_entity_poly.pdbx_seq_one_letter_code
_entity_poly.pdbx_strand_id
1 'polypeptide(L)'
;MKKHFYFILVLIFFSHSVYSQSGWVLRKEENGIFIYDLKSDTSKFNSIKVETELAGKVEDLLSILLDVGTHYKWAYGTKSASMLKRISDKEIIFYKEINSPALMVSDRDIVIRMKIIQNSTSKSINVESIALPNFIPPKKNLVRVPMSNEKWIITPLTNQRIKINYFLKINPGGSLPPMLVNIFVARGPYESFTNLKELLKSKENN
;
A
#
# COMPACT_ATOMS: atom_id res chain seq x y z
N MET A 1 -5.55 31.11 -70.85
CA MET A 1 -5.87 29.90 -70.04
C MET A 1 -5.24 30.07 -68.67
N LYS A 2 -6.04 30.45 -67.66
CA LYS A 2 -5.56 30.63 -66.28
C LYS A 2 -5.83 29.34 -65.53
N LYS A 3 -4.75 28.63 -65.05
CA LYS A 3 -4.85 27.44 -64.21
C LYS A 3 -4.95 27.92 -62.74
N HIS A 4 -6.10 27.68 -62.13
CA HIS A 4 -6.28 27.89 -60.68
C HIS A 4 -5.72 26.68 -59.94
N PHE A 5 -4.71 26.93 -59.12
CA PHE A 5 -4.07 25.95 -58.22
C PHE A 5 -4.79 26.02 -56.87
N TYR A 6 -5.63 25.04 -56.56
CA TYR A 6 -6.31 24.96 -55.28
C TYR A 6 -5.37 24.31 -54.27
N PHE A 7 -4.92 25.10 -53.29
CA PHE A 7 -4.12 24.65 -52.17
C PHE A 7 -5.07 24.08 -51.10
N ILE A 8 -5.17 22.75 -51.00
CA ILE A 8 -5.96 22.10 -49.96
C ILE A 8 -5.11 22.07 -48.68
N LEU A 9 -5.46 22.93 -47.74
CA LEU A 9 -4.87 22.98 -46.41
C LEU A 9 -5.49 21.84 -45.57
N VAL A 10 -4.79 20.70 -45.40
CA VAL A 10 -5.19 19.61 -44.54
C VAL A 10 -4.86 20.00 -43.10
N LEU A 11 -5.86 20.45 -42.35
CA LEU A 11 -5.78 20.66 -40.90
C LEU A 11 -5.76 19.29 -40.18
N ILE A 12 -4.57 18.82 -39.83
CA ILE A 12 -4.40 17.64 -38.99
C ILE A 12 -4.74 18.07 -37.55
N PHE A 13 -5.95 17.76 -37.11
CA PHE A 13 -6.33 17.86 -35.72
C PHE A 13 -5.55 16.77 -34.91
N PHE A 14 -4.45 17.16 -34.31
CA PHE A 14 -3.83 16.38 -33.23
C PHE A 14 -4.78 16.42 -32.04
N SER A 15 -5.65 15.44 -31.93
CA SER A 15 -6.39 15.18 -30.70
C SER A 15 -5.39 14.76 -29.62
N HIS A 16 -4.91 15.72 -28.85
CA HIS A 16 -4.19 15.45 -27.62
C HIS A 16 -5.22 14.84 -26.66
N SER A 17 -5.16 13.53 -26.47
CA SER A 17 -5.84 12.87 -25.37
C SER A 17 -5.25 13.45 -24.09
N VAL A 18 -5.99 14.38 -23.47
CA VAL A 18 -5.69 14.85 -22.13
C VAL A 18 -5.93 13.66 -21.20
N TYR A 19 -4.90 12.86 -20.98
CA TYR A 19 -4.89 11.92 -19.87
C TYR A 19 -5.01 12.78 -18.62
N SER A 20 -6.16 12.70 -17.96
CA SER A 20 -6.35 13.22 -16.62
C SER A 20 -5.28 12.55 -15.74
N GLN A 21 -4.18 13.25 -15.52
CA GLN A 21 -3.14 12.78 -14.63
C GLN A 21 -3.75 12.73 -13.22
N SER A 22 -3.94 11.54 -12.71
CA SER A 22 -4.47 11.27 -11.35
C SER A 22 -3.57 11.83 -10.24
N GLY A 23 -2.59 12.65 -10.58
CA GLY A 23 -1.61 13.21 -9.64
C GLY A 23 -0.59 12.21 -9.07
N TRP A 24 -0.77 10.91 -9.33
CA TRP A 24 0.17 9.87 -8.91
C TRP A 24 1.43 9.88 -9.77
N VAL A 25 2.59 9.94 -9.12
CA VAL A 25 3.91 9.94 -9.78
C VAL A 25 4.60 8.62 -9.53
N LEU A 26 5.00 7.91 -10.59
CA LEU A 26 5.79 6.68 -10.49
C LEU A 26 7.15 6.97 -9.88
N ARG A 27 7.50 6.27 -8.80
CA ARG A 27 8.76 6.42 -8.08
C ARG A 27 9.70 5.24 -8.26
N LYS A 28 9.13 4.04 -8.39
CA LYS A 28 9.91 2.82 -8.55
C LYS A 28 9.11 1.81 -9.36
N GLU A 29 9.79 1.14 -10.26
CA GLU A 29 9.31 -0.03 -11.00
C GLU A 29 10.42 -1.07 -10.96
N GLU A 30 10.18 -2.18 -10.28
CA GLU A 30 11.14 -3.26 -10.16
C GLU A 30 10.42 -4.58 -9.84
N ASN A 31 10.82 -5.68 -10.47
CA ASN A 31 10.29 -7.02 -10.25
C ASN A 31 8.75 -7.16 -10.38
N GLY A 32 8.11 -6.30 -11.20
CA GLY A 32 6.67 -6.24 -11.39
C GLY A 32 5.92 -5.55 -10.24
N ILE A 33 6.64 -4.80 -9.40
CA ILE A 33 6.09 -3.97 -8.32
C ILE A 33 6.25 -2.51 -8.75
N PHE A 34 5.14 -1.79 -8.86
CA PHE A 34 5.07 -0.38 -9.23
C PHE A 34 4.69 0.44 -8.01
N ILE A 35 5.55 1.38 -7.62
CA ILE A 35 5.33 2.28 -6.50
C ILE A 35 5.10 3.70 -7.01
N TYR A 36 3.99 4.27 -6.60
CA TYR A 36 3.63 5.65 -6.90
C TYR A 36 3.50 6.45 -5.62
N ASP A 37 3.77 7.73 -5.69
CA ASP A 37 3.40 8.67 -4.64
C ASP A 37 2.44 9.74 -5.16
N LEU A 38 1.70 10.32 -4.22
CA LEU A 38 0.82 11.46 -4.44
C LEU A 38 1.09 12.49 -3.36
N LYS A 39 1.50 13.69 -3.77
CA LYS A 39 1.58 14.84 -2.85
C LYS A 39 0.19 15.16 -2.32
N SER A 40 0.11 15.45 -1.05
CA SER A 40 -1.14 15.83 -0.39
C SER A 40 -1.16 17.33 -0.15
N ASP A 41 -2.26 17.98 -0.52
CA ASP A 41 -2.48 19.40 -0.23
C ASP A 41 -2.83 19.65 1.25
N THR A 42 -3.26 18.61 1.96
CA THR A 42 -3.70 18.68 3.37
C THR A 42 -2.74 18.00 4.34
N SER A 43 -1.67 17.36 3.85
CA SER A 43 -0.69 16.64 4.67
C SER A 43 0.71 16.87 4.14
N LYS A 44 1.68 17.03 5.04
CA LYS A 44 3.10 17.07 4.70
C LYS A 44 3.69 15.71 4.30
N PHE A 45 2.92 14.63 4.43
CA PHE A 45 3.31 13.28 4.04
C PHE A 45 2.58 12.86 2.77
N ASN A 46 3.33 12.29 1.83
CA ASN A 46 2.77 11.77 0.60
C ASN A 46 1.92 10.51 0.86
N SER A 47 0.88 10.33 0.05
CA SER A 47 0.20 9.04 -0.05
C SER A 47 0.98 8.13 -0.98
N ILE A 48 0.94 6.82 -0.74
CA ILE A 48 1.60 5.80 -1.56
C ILE A 48 0.55 4.88 -2.19
N LYS A 49 0.80 4.51 -3.44
CA LYS A 49 0.07 3.45 -4.12
C LYS A 49 1.08 2.40 -4.59
N VAL A 50 0.73 1.12 -4.42
CA VAL A 50 1.45 0.00 -5.02
C VAL A 50 0.51 -0.72 -5.97
N GLU A 51 1.01 -1.03 -7.16
CA GLU A 51 0.35 -1.91 -8.12
C GLU A 51 1.27 -3.10 -8.39
N THR A 52 0.73 -4.30 -8.30
CA THR A 52 1.49 -5.52 -8.60
C THR A 52 0.55 -6.68 -8.92
N GLU A 53 1.09 -7.67 -9.63
CA GLU A 53 0.46 -8.97 -9.82
C GLU A 53 1.37 -10.05 -9.24
N LEU A 54 0.80 -10.88 -8.37
CA LEU A 54 1.54 -11.96 -7.70
C LEU A 54 0.92 -13.31 -8.07
N ALA A 55 1.75 -14.36 -8.10
CA ALA A 55 1.28 -15.73 -8.09
C ALA A 55 0.70 -16.06 -6.70
N GLY A 56 -0.36 -16.84 -6.67
CA GLY A 56 -1.05 -17.25 -5.45
C GLY A 56 -2.54 -16.99 -5.49
N LYS A 57 -3.25 -17.53 -4.50
CA LYS A 57 -4.68 -17.38 -4.33
C LYS A 57 -5.00 -16.23 -3.38
N VAL A 58 -6.20 -15.69 -3.51
CA VAL A 58 -6.70 -14.63 -2.60
C VAL A 58 -6.72 -15.13 -1.15
N GLU A 59 -7.16 -16.37 -0.95
CA GLU A 59 -7.26 -17.01 0.36
C GLU A 59 -5.90 -17.11 1.06
N ASP A 60 -4.84 -17.42 0.30
CA ASP A 60 -3.46 -17.49 0.80
C ASP A 60 -2.97 -16.13 1.26
N LEU A 61 -3.21 -15.09 0.46
CA LEU A 61 -2.89 -13.71 0.84
C LEU A 61 -3.65 -13.29 2.10
N LEU A 62 -4.97 -13.53 2.15
CA LEU A 62 -5.77 -13.19 3.33
C LEU A 62 -5.29 -13.93 4.57
N SER A 63 -4.90 -15.21 4.43
CA SER A 63 -4.34 -15.97 5.56
C SER A 63 -3.04 -15.36 6.10
N ILE A 64 -2.16 -14.86 5.21
CA ILE A 64 -0.92 -14.17 5.59
C ILE A 64 -1.24 -12.84 6.31
N LEU A 65 -2.20 -12.07 5.79
CA LEU A 65 -2.60 -10.80 6.40
C LEU A 65 -3.23 -10.98 7.79
N LEU A 66 -3.99 -12.07 8.00
CA LEU A 66 -4.64 -12.39 9.27
C LEU A 66 -3.71 -13.05 10.28
N ASP A 67 -2.61 -13.65 9.84
CA ASP A 67 -1.59 -14.24 10.73
C ASP A 67 -0.64 -13.16 11.25
N VAL A 68 -1.17 -12.38 12.20
CA VAL A 68 -0.48 -11.24 12.80
C VAL A 68 0.90 -11.61 13.34
N GLY A 69 1.02 -12.80 13.95
CA GLY A 69 2.28 -13.27 14.55
C GLY A 69 3.44 -13.41 13.55
N THR A 70 3.14 -13.52 12.26
CA THR A 70 4.14 -13.64 11.19
C THR A 70 4.40 -12.35 10.41
N HIS A 71 3.78 -11.24 10.78
CA HIS A 71 3.97 -9.96 10.08
C HIS A 71 5.43 -9.51 10.00
N TYR A 72 6.27 -9.88 10.98
CA TYR A 72 7.71 -9.59 10.95
C TYR A 72 8.46 -10.26 9.78
N LYS A 73 7.88 -11.30 9.16
CA LYS A 73 8.49 -12.00 8.03
C LYS A 73 8.34 -11.25 6.70
N TRP A 74 7.31 -10.41 6.59
CA TRP A 74 7.02 -9.74 5.33
C TRP A 74 6.84 -8.23 5.44
N ALA A 75 6.22 -7.72 6.49
CA ALA A 75 5.94 -6.29 6.62
C ALA A 75 7.20 -5.54 7.08
N TYR A 76 7.68 -4.65 6.23
CA TYR A 76 8.91 -3.90 6.43
C TYR A 76 9.02 -3.28 7.82
N GLY A 77 10.19 -3.41 8.43
CA GLY A 77 10.51 -2.83 9.72
C GLY A 77 9.72 -3.39 10.90
N THR A 78 8.83 -4.35 10.69
CA THR A 78 8.07 -4.96 11.79
C THR A 78 9.00 -5.75 12.71
N LYS A 79 9.12 -5.31 13.96
CA LYS A 79 9.88 -5.97 15.02
C LYS A 79 9.08 -7.08 15.69
N SER A 80 7.83 -6.77 15.98
CA SER A 80 6.87 -7.71 16.57
C SER A 80 5.45 -7.29 16.22
N ALA A 81 4.53 -8.27 16.21
CA ALA A 81 3.11 -8.01 16.14
C ALA A 81 2.35 -9.02 16.98
N SER A 82 1.24 -8.60 17.57
CA SER A 82 0.41 -9.43 18.43
C SER A 82 -1.07 -9.09 18.30
N MET A 83 -1.91 -10.12 18.30
CA MET A 83 -3.36 -9.96 18.29
C MET A 83 -3.83 -9.34 19.62
N LEU A 84 -4.59 -8.27 19.56
CA LEU A 84 -5.25 -7.67 20.72
C LEU A 84 -6.70 -8.13 20.85
N LYS A 85 -7.42 -8.18 19.72
CA LYS A 85 -8.83 -8.59 19.73
C LYS A 85 -9.22 -9.17 18.38
N ARG A 86 -9.90 -10.31 18.38
CA ARG A 86 -10.64 -10.83 17.22
C ARG A 86 -12.08 -10.40 17.36
N ILE A 87 -12.60 -9.61 16.44
CA ILE A 87 -13.99 -9.14 16.41
C ILE A 87 -14.84 -10.17 15.64
N SER A 88 -14.31 -10.65 14.51
CA SER A 88 -14.88 -11.72 13.69
C SER A 88 -13.77 -12.38 12.86
N ASP A 89 -14.11 -13.37 12.02
CA ASP A 89 -13.15 -13.97 11.08
C ASP A 89 -12.67 -13.00 9.99
N LYS A 90 -13.37 -11.88 9.81
CA LYS A 90 -13.06 -10.84 8.83
C LYS A 90 -12.61 -9.52 9.48
N GLU A 91 -12.51 -9.45 10.81
CA GLU A 91 -12.19 -8.20 11.50
C GLU A 91 -11.39 -8.46 12.78
N ILE A 92 -10.20 -7.84 12.83
CA ILE A 92 -9.26 -7.99 13.94
C ILE A 92 -8.69 -6.65 14.38
N ILE A 93 -8.26 -6.58 15.63
CA ILE A 93 -7.42 -5.48 16.15
C ILE A 93 -6.11 -6.08 16.63
N PHE A 94 -5.00 -5.51 16.21
CA PHE A 94 -3.68 -5.99 16.56
C PHE A 94 -2.71 -4.83 16.84
N TYR A 95 -1.68 -5.15 17.56
CA TYR A 95 -0.57 -4.26 17.93
C TYR A 95 0.65 -4.61 17.10
N LYS A 96 1.44 -3.62 16.71
CA LYS A 96 2.70 -3.78 16.00
C LYS A 96 3.75 -2.82 16.53
N GLU A 97 4.98 -3.32 16.75
CA GLU A 97 6.18 -2.51 16.94
C GLU A 97 6.98 -2.46 15.63
N ILE A 98 7.48 -1.27 15.30
CA ILE A 98 8.15 -1.00 14.04
C ILE A 98 9.49 -0.35 14.34
N ASN A 99 10.58 -0.95 13.86
CA ASN A 99 11.90 -0.37 13.93
C ASN A 99 11.96 0.94 13.16
N SER A 100 12.59 1.94 13.74
CA SER A 100 12.92 3.15 13.01
C SER A 100 13.97 2.87 11.93
N PRO A 101 13.80 3.34 10.69
CA PRO A 101 14.81 3.16 9.65
C PRO A 101 16.02 4.08 9.81
N ALA A 102 16.01 5.02 10.75
CA ALA A 102 17.05 6.00 10.97
C ALA A 102 17.65 5.89 12.38
N LEU A 103 18.98 6.02 12.47
CA LEU A 103 19.69 6.11 13.72
C LEU A 103 19.19 7.31 14.54
N MET A 104 19.18 7.18 15.87
CA MET A 104 18.75 8.21 16.82
C MET A 104 17.26 8.60 16.72
N VAL A 105 16.48 7.85 16.00
CA VAL A 105 15.03 8.03 15.91
C VAL A 105 14.32 6.88 16.60
N SER A 106 13.48 7.19 17.57
CA SER A 106 12.74 6.18 18.36
C SER A 106 11.95 5.23 17.45
N ASP A 107 11.83 3.98 17.86
CA ASP A 107 10.92 3.02 17.25
C ASP A 107 9.47 3.50 17.38
N ARG A 108 8.61 2.96 16.55
CA ARG A 108 7.18 3.26 16.54
C ARG A 108 6.38 2.08 17.03
N ASP A 109 5.20 2.41 17.53
CA ASP A 109 4.16 1.42 17.72
C ASP A 109 2.84 1.88 17.07
N ILE A 110 2.02 0.90 16.72
CA ILE A 110 0.72 1.16 16.13
C ILE A 110 -0.28 0.10 16.58
N VAL A 111 -1.50 0.53 16.88
CA VAL A 111 -2.66 -0.36 17.00
C VAL A 111 -3.47 -0.22 15.72
N ILE A 112 -3.80 -1.32 15.09
CA ILE A 112 -4.48 -1.38 13.80
C ILE A 112 -5.77 -2.17 13.95
N ARG A 113 -6.88 -1.61 13.46
CA ARG A 113 -8.10 -2.36 13.15
C ARG A 113 -8.07 -2.70 11.67
N MET A 114 -8.10 -3.97 11.33
CA MET A 114 -8.15 -4.48 9.98
C MET A 114 -9.47 -5.17 9.73
N LYS A 115 -10.09 -4.87 8.58
CA LYS A 115 -11.37 -5.43 8.16
C LYS A 115 -11.32 -5.91 6.72
N ILE A 116 -11.78 -7.12 6.47
CA ILE A 116 -11.95 -7.71 5.15
C ILE A 116 -13.39 -7.47 4.70
N ILE A 117 -13.54 -6.86 3.51
CA ILE A 117 -14.82 -6.50 2.93
C ILE A 117 -14.92 -7.18 1.56
N GLN A 118 -15.84 -8.13 1.43
CA GLN A 118 -16.12 -8.77 0.16
C GLN A 118 -17.14 -7.94 -0.61
N ASN A 119 -16.82 -7.59 -1.83
CA ASN A 119 -17.77 -6.90 -2.70
C ASN A 119 -18.69 -7.95 -3.35
N SER A 120 -19.99 -7.81 -3.14
CA SER A 120 -20.99 -8.73 -3.71
C SER A 120 -21.13 -8.61 -5.23
N THR A 121 -20.76 -7.48 -5.81
CA THR A 121 -20.92 -7.17 -7.24
C THR A 121 -19.65 -7.46 -8.04
N SER A 122 -18.48 -7.35 -7.44
CA SER A 122 -17.18 -7.63 -8.07
C SER A 122 -16.52 -8.84 -7.41
N LYS A 123 -15.67 -9.57 -8.14
CA LYS A 123 -14.85 -10.64 -7.58
C LYS A 123 -13.73 -10.12 -6.67
N SER A 124 -13.57 -8.80 -6.52
CA SER A 124 -12.51 -8.21 -5.73
C SER A 124 -12.84 -8.21 -4.23
N ILE A 125 -11.80 -8.34 -3.42
CA ILE A 125 -11.85 -8.24 -1.96
C ILE A 125 -11.11 -6.97 -1.56
N ASN A 126 -11.71 -6.18 -0.69
CA ASN A 126 -11.05 -5.05 -0.05
C ASN A 126 -10.58 -5.46 1.35
N VAL A 127 -9.35 -5.06 1.71
CA VAL A 127 -8.88 -5.10 3.10
C VAL A 127 -8.59 -3.65 3.50
N GLU A 128 -9.26 -3.20 4.54
CA GLU A 128 -9.11 -1.84 5.05
C GLU A 128 -8.52 -1.89 6.44
N SER A 129 -7.50 -1.06 6.69
CA SER A 129 -6.81 -0.96 7.97
C SER A 129 -6.72 0.49 8.41
N ILE A 130 -7.06 0.75 9.66
CA ILE A 130 -6.97 2.07 10.26
C ILE A 130 -6.22 2.01 11.59
N ALA A 131 -5.46 3.07 11.89
CA ALA A 131 -4.83 3.22 13.19
C ALA A 131 -5.86 3.55 14.27
N LEU A 132 -5.72 2.93 15.45
CA LEU A 132 -6.48 3.18 16.67
C LEU A 132 -5.54 3.65 17.78
N PRO A 133 -5.04 4.90 17.75
CA PRO A 133 -3.94 5.35 18.63
C PRO A 133 -4.28 5.30 20.11
N ASN A 134 -5.56 5.41 20.46
CA ASN A 134 -6.06 5.47 21.83
C ASN A 134 -6.64 4.12 22.34
N PHE A 135 -6.52 3.02 21.57
CA PHE A 135 -7.11 1.73 21.94
C PHE A 135 -6.43 1.09 23.16
N ILE A 136 -5.11 1.26 23.29
CA ILE A 136 -4.33 0.90 24.46
C ILE A 136 -3.40 2.07 24.83
N PRO A 137 -2.97 2.18 26.10
CA PRO A 137 -2.01 3.19 26.51
C PRO A 137 -0.72 3.15 25.66
N PRO A 138 -0.08 4.29 25.39
CA PRO A 138 1.20 4.33 24.69
C PRO A 138 2.30 3.64 25.53
N LYS A 139 3.22 2.97 24.85
CA LYS A 139 4.39 2.35 25.51
C LYS A 139 5.52 3.36 25.68
N LYS A 140 6.24 3.23 26.78
CA LYS A 140 7.44 4.03 27.04
C LYS A 140 8.50 3.80 25.96
N ASN A 141 9.17 4.85 25.54
CA ASN A 141 10.24 4.86 24.53
C ASN A 141 9.79 4.53 23.09
N LEU A 142 8.50 4.42 22.84
CA LEU A 142 7.96 4.27 21.50
C LEU A 142 7.13 5.49 21.11
N VAL A 143 7.16 5.84 19.82
CA VAL A 143 6.29 6.88 19.27
C VAL A 143 5.05 6.22 18.71
N ARG A 144 3.87 6.50 19.31
CA ARG A 144 2.59 6.02 18.82
C ARG A 144 2.27 6.67 17.46
N VAL A 145 2.03 5.85 16.44
CA VAL A 145 1.54 6.30 15.14
C VAL A 145 0.12 6.85 15.31
N PRO A 146 -0.11 8.15 15.10
CA PRO A 146 -1.41 8.75 15.36
C PRO A 146 -2.43 8.50 14.25
N MET A 147 -1.97 8.23 13.01
CA MET A 147 -2.84 8.02 11.86
C MET A 147 -2.17 7.12 10.82
N SER A 148 -2.86 6.06 10.43
CA SER A 148 -2.58 5.24 9.26
C SER A 148 -3.90 4.78 8.66
N ASN A 149 -4.03 4.92 7.36
CA ASN A 149 -5.13 4.38 6.58
C ASN A 149 -4.52 3.56 5.45
N GLU A 150 -4.83 2.27 5.43
CA GLU A 150 -4.39 1.35 4.39
C GLU A 150 -5.61 0.74 3.72
N LYS A 151 -5.51 0.56 2.41
CA LYS A 151 -6.53 -0.12 1.63
C LYS A 151 -5.88 -1.02 0.61
N TRP A 152 -6.30 -2.28 0.61
CA TRP A 152 -5.98 -3.27 -0.41
C TRP A 152 -7.21 -3.51 -1.26
N ILE A 153 -7.04 -3.53 -2.58
CA ILE A 153 -8.02 -4.02 -3.53
C ILE A 153 -7.37 -5.23 -4.20
N ILE A 154 -7.87 -6.42 -3.86
CA ILE A 154 -7.32 -7.70 -4.29
C ILE A 154 -8.29 -8.29 -5.31
N THR A 155 -7.85 -8.45 -6.55
CA THR A 155 -8.67 -8.99 -7.63
C THR A 155 -8.09 -10.33 -8.09
N PRO A 156 -8.84 -11.42 -7.99
CA PRO A 156 -8.40 -12.71 -8.54
C PRO A 156 -8.30 -12.62 -10.06
N LEU A 157 -7.21 -13.15 -10.61
CA LEU A 157 -6.96 -13.32 -12.04
C LEU A 157 -7.03 -14.80 -12.41
N THR A 158 -6.93 -15.09 -13.71
CA THR A 158 -6.74 -16.46 -14.19
C THR A 158 -5.38 -17.03 -13.78
N ASN A 159 -5.22 -18.36 -13.82
CA ASN A 159 -3.96 -19.05 -13.57
C ASN A 159 -3.37 -18.80 -12.18
N GLN A 160 -4.21 -18.81 -11.14
CA GLN A 160 -3.78 -18.64 -9.75
C GLN A 160 -2.90 -17.39 -9.55
N ARG A 161 -3.30 -16.28 -10.14
CA ARG A 161 -2.67 -14.98 -9.94
C ARG A 161 -3.67 -14.01 -9.31
N ILE A 162 -3.14 -13.06 -8.58
CA ILE A 162 -3.90 -11.96 -7.98
C ILE A 162 -3.30 -10.63 -8.39
N LYS A 163 -4.16 -9.67 -8.73
CA LYS A 163 -3.78 -8.27 -8.88
C LYS A 163 -4.06 -7.52 -7.58
N ILE A 164 -3.09 -6.74 -7.14
CA ILE A 164 -3.18 -5.96 -5.91
C ILE A 164 -2.99 -4.49 -6.25
N ASN A 165 -3.96 -3.66 -5.83
CA ASN A 165 -3.79 -2.23 -5.71
C ASN A 165 -3.82 -1.91 -4.21
N TYR A 166 -2.69 -1.43 -3.69
CA TYR A 166 -2.53 -1.05 -2.29
C TYR A 166 -2.37 0.45 -2.16
N PHE A 167 -3.02 1.03 -1.17
CA PHE A 167 -2.95 2.46 -0.87
C PHE A 167 -2.60 2.65 0.60
N LEU A 168 -1.68 3.57 0.87
CA LEU A 168 -1.25 3.92 2.21
C LEU A 168 -1.23 5.44 2.37
N LYS A 169 -1.87 5.92 3.44
CA LYS A 169 -1.71 7.28 3.96
C LYS A 169 -1.34 7.17 5.43
N ILE A 170 -0.17 7.70 5.82
CA ILE A 170 0.35 7.56 7.17
C ILE A 170 0.93 8.88 7.69
N ASN A 171 0.67 9.15 8.96
CA ASN A 171 1.45 10.10 9.76
C ASN A 171 2.24 9.25 10.79
N PRO A 172 3.55 9.16 10.69
CA PRO A 172 4.34 8.30 11.57
C PRO A 172 4.48 8.85 13.00
N GLY A 173 3.98 10.06 13.26
CA GLY A 173 4.15 10.75 14.54
C GLY A 173 5.58 11.23 14.82
N GLY A 174 5.72 11.93 15.93
CA GLY A 174 7.01 12.49 16.35
C GLY A 174 7.49 13.65 15.46
N SER A 175 8.75 14.03 15.64
CA SER A 175 9.37 15.21 14.99
C SER A 175 10.22 14.84 13.77
N LEU A 176 9.75 13.92 12.93
CA LEU A 176 10.49 13.55 11.72
C LEU A 176 10.34 14.61 10.62
N PRO A 177 11.45 15.00 9.96
CA PRO A 177 11.39 15.82 8.77
C PRO A 177 10.57 15.11 7.67
N PRO A 178 9.59 15.80 7.04
CA PRO A 178 8.74 15.19 6.01
C PRO A 178 9.52 14.57 4.85
N MET A 179 10.64 15.18 4.47
CA MET A 179 11.51 14.68 3.40
C MET A 179 12.03 13.26 3.72
N LEU A 180 12.48 13.01 4.96
CA LEU A 180 12.93 11.67 5.37
C LEU A 180 11.79 10.67 5.36
N VAL A 181 10.62 11.07 5.88
CA VAL A 181 9.44 10.20 5.87
C VAL A 181 9.07 9.82 4.43
N ASN A 182 9.02 10.78 3.51
CA ASN A 182 8.62 10.54 2.13
C ASN A 182 9.61 9.62 1.37
N ILE A 183 10.90 9.60 1.74
CA ILE A 183 11.87 8.65 1.21
C ILE A 183 11.58 7.22 1.72
N PHE A 184 11.40 7.06 3.03
CA PHE A 184 11.20 5.74 3.64
C PHE A 184 9.82 5.16 3.37
N VAL A 185 8.81 6.00 3.19
CA VAL A 185 7.43 5.58 2.88
C VAL A 185 7.33 4.87 1.51
N ALA A 186 8.21 5.17 0.57
CA ALA A 186 8.28 4.44 -0.71
C ALA A 186 9.04 3.11 -0.59
N ARG A 187 10.10 3.05 0.24
CA ARG A 187 10.93 1.86 0.43
C ARG A 187 10.17 0.74 1.16
N GLY A 188 9.46 1.09 2.23
CA GLY A 188 8.77 0.12 3.07
C GLY A 188 7.78 -0.76 2.30
N PRO A 189 6.85 -0.21 1.51
CA PRO A 189 5.95 -0.99 0.68
C PRO A 189 6.69 -1.88 -0.32
N TYR A 190 7.74 -1.38 -1.00
CA TYR A 190 8.50 -2.20 -1.95
C TYR A 190 9.07 -3.46 -1.28
N GLU A 191 9.76 -3.32 -0.15
CA GLU A 191 10.32 -4.46 0.58
C GLU A 191 9.22 -5.38 1.10
N SER A 192 8.11 -4.83 1.61
CA SER A 192 6.97 -5.64 2.07
C SER A 192 6.37 -6.48 0.95
N PHE A 193 6.16 -5.91 -0.23
CA PHE A 193 5.59 -6.64 -1.37
C PHE A 193 6.57 -7.64 -1.97
N THR A 194 7.88 -7.37 -1.94
CA THR A 194 8.92 -8.33 -2.32
C THR A 194 8.89 -9.56 -1.41
N ASN A 195 8.87 -9.35 -0.09
CA ASN A 195 8.80 -10.44 0.89
C ASN A 195 7.48 -11.22 0.79
N LEU A 196 6.36 -10.51 0.56
CA LEU A 196 5.05 -11.13 0.40
C LEU A 196 4.98 -12.03 -0.84
N LYS A 197 5.61 -11.62 -1.94
CA LYS A 197 5.76 -12.41 -3.16
C LYS A 197 6.46 -13.74 -2.89
N GLU A 198 7.54 -13.73 -2.11
CA GLU A 198 8.26 -14.96 -1.76
C GLU A 198 7.45 -15.87 -0.81
N LEU A 199 6.71 -15.28 0.14
CA LEU A 199 5.82 -16.07 1.01
C LEU A 199 4.67 -16.74 0.25
N LEU A 200 4.07 -16.06 -0.71
CA LEU A 200 3.01 -16.63 -1.54
C LEU A 200 3.53 -17.80 -2.38
N LYS A 201 4.71 -17.66 -3.00
CA LYS A 201 5.35 -18.76 -3.73
C LYS A 201 5.62 -19.99 -2.85
N SER A 202 6.03 -19.78 -1.60
CA SER A 202 6.27 -20.89 -0.68
C SER A 202 5.00 -21.67 -0.32
N LYS A 203 3.83 -20.99 -0.33
CA LYS A 203 2.53 -21.64 -0.10
C LYS A 203 2.00 -22.41 -1.31
N GLU A 204 2.41 -22.03 -2.52
CA GLU A 204 2.01 -22.74 -3.75
C GLU A 204 2.69 -24.11 -3.87
N ASN A 205 3.87 -24.28 -3.23
CA ASN A 205 4.69 -25.49 -3.28
C ASN A 205 4.40 -26.48 -2.12
N ASN A 206 3.50 -26.14 -1.21
CA ASN A 206 3.05 -26.96 -0.09
C ASN A 206 1.58 -27.37 -0.24
#